data_fda06112afcfecbb33bde1338a44baf8
#
_entry.id   fda06112afcfecbb33bde1338a44baf8
#
_cell.length_a   1.000
_cell.length_b   1.000
_cell.length_c   1.000
_cell.angle_alpha   90.00
_cell.angle_beta   90.00
_cell.angle_gamma   90.00
#
_symmetry.space_group_name_H-M   'P 1'
#
loop_
_entity.id
_entity.type
_entity.pdbx_description
1 polymer ?
#
loop_
_entity_poly.entity_id
_entity_poly.type
_entity_poly.pdbx_seq_one_letter_code
_entity_poly.pdbx_strand_id
1 'polypeptide(L)'
;MVLVTDGDQRAALAITRALGQQRVPVVVGAEAARSLAGASRYAVQSWQYPSPLSSPSKFVSSLIDAIGRFGVTAIMPVTDSTTQVLAARRDQFPATVLTAIPSLESYELVSDKYRLMKLAQELEVPIPETVFVPDGDLASVLHQVTSFPVVVKPGRSLLMVDGGWGKTSVHFVSSV
;
A
#
# COMPACT_ATOMS: atom_id res chain seq x y z
N MET A 1 -5.95 -12.55 17.51
CA MET A 1 -6.83 -11.49 16.95
C MET A 1 -6.16 -10.91 15.72
N VAL A 2 -6.92 -10.54 14.68
CA VAL A 2 -6.36 -9.92 13.46
C VAL A 2 -6.50 -8.39 13.54
N LEU A 3 -5.43 -7.66 13.28
CA LEU A 3 -5.44 -6.21 13.13
C LEU A 3 -5.47 -5.86 11.64
N VAL A 4 -6.49 -5.12 11.21
CA VAL A 4 -6.65 -4.60 9.85
C VAL A 4 -6.39 -3.09 9.90
N THR A 5 -5.43 -2.60 9.13
CA THR A 5 -5.13 -1.15 9.03
C THR A 5 -6.04 -0.45 8.01
N ASP A 6 -5.89 0.86 7.92
CA ASP A 6 -6.54 1.70 6.88
C ASP A 6 -8.07 1.59 6.89
N GLY A 7 -8.65 1.67 8.09
CA GLY A 7 -10.08 1.44 8.33
C GLY A 7 -11.03 2.29 7.48
N ASP A 8 -10.58 3.38 6.87
CA ASP A 8 -11.36 4.21 5.95
C ASP A 8 -11.47 3.64 4.54
N GLN A 9 -10.67 2.61 4.23
CA GLN A 9 -10.69 1.97 2.91
C GLN A 9 -11.83 0.95 2.79
N ARG A 10 -12.47 0.91 1.63
CA ARG A 10 -13.49 -0.12 1.32
C ARG A 10 -12.94 -1.53 1.42
N ALA A 11 -11.67 -1.73 1.06
CA ALA A 11 -10.99 -3.02 1.18
C ALA A 11 -10.85 -3.44 2.65
N ALA A 12 -10.51 -2.53 3.58
CA ALA A 12 -10.47 -2.82 5.00
C ALA A 12 -11.84 -3.27 5.53
N LEU A 13 -12.93 -2.62 5.09
CA LEU A 13 -14.29 -3.03 5.43
C LEU A 13 -14.61 -4.43 4.89
N ALA A 14 -14.22 -4.74 3.65
CA ALA A 14 -14.43 -6.06 3.05
C ALA A 14 -13.69 -7.15 3.84
N ILE A 15 -12.42 -6.93 4.16
CA ILE A 15 -11.59 -7.83 4.97
C ILE A 15 -12.22 -8.03 6.36
N THR A 16 -12.60 -6.94 7.03
CA THR A 16 -13.22 -6.98 8.36
C THR A 16 -14.49 -7.82 8.36
N ARG A 17 -15.34 -7.66 7.33
CA ARG A 17 -16.57 -8.43 7.18
C ARG A 17 -16.30 -9.91 6.88
N ALA A 18 -15.37 -10.20 5.97
CA ALA A 18 -15.01 -11.56 5.59
C ALA A 18 -14.47 -12.35 6.80
N LEU A 19 -13.52 -11.77 7.54
CA LEU A 19 -12.97 -12.38 8.75
C LEU A 19 -14.05 -12.55 9.83
N GLY A 20 -14.84 -11.52 10.08
CA GLY A 20 -15.88 -11.55 11.10
C GLY A 20 -17.00 -12.55 10.81
N GLN A 21 -17.36 -12.79 9.55
CA GLN A 21 -18.27 -13.86 9.15
C GLN A 21 -17.71 -15.26 9.50
N GLN A 22 -16.41 -15.42 9.46
CA GLN A 22 -15.70 -16.62 9.89
C GLN A 22 -15.42 -16.65 11.40
N ARG A 23 -16.02 -15.74 12.18
CA ARG A 23 -15.83 -15.60 13.64
C ARG A 23 -14.39 -15.29 14.05
N VAL A 24 -13.58 -14.76 13.15
CA VAL A 24 -12.24 -14.28 13.48
C VAL A 24 -12.37 -12.88 14.08
N PRO A 25 -11.91 -12.65 15.33
CA PRO A 25 -12.01 -11.34 15.96
C PRO A 25 -11.06 -10.34 15.30
N VAL A 26 -11.59 -9.17 14.91
CA VAL A 26 -10.87 -8.13 14.16
C VAL A 26 -10.77 -6.84 14.97
N VAL A 27 -9.57 -6.31 15.11
CA VAL A 27 -9.28 -4.92 15.50
C VAL A 27 -9.10 -4.12 14.22
N VAL A 28 -9.79 -2.99 14.10
CA VAL A 28 -9.64 -2.08 12.96
C VAL A 28 -8.87 -0.85 13.40
N GLY A 29 -7.73 -0.59 12.74
CA GLY A 29 -6.94 0.61 12.92
C GLY A 29 -7.16 1.63 11.80
N ALA A 30 -7.15 2.93 12.12
CA ALA A 30 -7.23 4.02 11.17
C ALA A 30 -6.50 5.26 11.69
N GLU A 31 -6.20 6.22 10.79
CA GLU A 31 -5.67 7.54 11.19
C GLU A 31 -6.73 8.37 11.92
N ALA A 32 -7.99 8.20 11.56
CA ALA A 32 -9.12 8.86 12.22
C ALA A 32 -9.69 8.00 13.36
N ALA A 33 -10.27 8.66 14.39
CA ALA A 33 -10.90 7.97 15.52
C ALA A 33 -12.14 7.15 15.11
N ARG A 34 -12.80 7.54 14.02
CA ARG A 34 -13.91 6.81 13.42
C ARG A 34 -13.56 6.47 11.99
N SER A 35 -13.83 5.23 11.59
CA SER A 35 -13.53 4.75 10.25
C SER A 35 -14.63 3.85 9.71
N LEU A 36 -14.68 3.71 8.38
CA LEU A 36 -15.69 2.92 7.67
C LEU A 36 -15.71 1.45 8.16
N ALA A 37 -14.55 0.82 8.24
CA ALA A 37 -14.42 -0.57 8.70
C ALA A 37 -14.61 -0.67 10.22
N GLY A 38 -14.16 0.34 10.98
CA GLY A 38 -14.32 0.39 12.44
C GLY A 38 -15.77 0.51 12.90
N ALA A 39 -16.66 1.05 12.04
CA ALA A 39 -18.10 1.08 12.28
C ALA A 39 -18.81 -0.25 11.97
N SER A 40 -18.11 -1.25 11.47
CA SER A 40 -18.68 -2.56 11.16
C SER A 40 -19.03 -3.33 12.44
N ARG A 41 -20.19 -4.01 12.45
CA ARG A 41 -20.56 -4.93 13.54
C ARG A 41 -19.57 -6.08 13.76
N TYR A 42 -18.67 -6.31 12.81
CA TYR A 42 -17.64 -7.34 12.87
C TYR A 42 -16.30 -6.82 13.41
N ALA A 43 -16.14 -5.51 13.59
CA ALA A 43 -15.01 -4.95 14.29
C ALA A 43 -15.24 -5.07 15.81
N VAL A 44 -14.43 -5.88 16.50
CA VAL A 44 -14.55 -6.03 17.96
C VAL A 44 -13.95 -4.82 18.69
N GLN A 45 -13.00 -4.12 18.04
CA GLN A 45 -12.36 -2.91 18.51
C GLN A 45 -12.03 -1.98 17.34
N SER A 46 -12.14 -0.68 17.56
CA SER A 46 -11.56 0.38 16.73
C SER A 46 -10.40 1.04 17.46
N TRP A 47 -9.37 1.40 16.72
CA TRP A 47 -8.17 1.96 17.27
C TRP A 47 -7.56 3.00 16.34
N GLN A 48 -7.08 4.12 16.92
CA GLN A 48 -6.48 5.21 16.17
C GLN A 48 -4.96 5.13 16.23
N TYR A 49 -4.30 5.39 15.11
CA TYR A 49 -2.85 5.44 14.97
C TYR A 49 -2.36 6.71 14.24
N PRO A 50 -1.11 7.14 14.46
CA PRO A 50 -0.50 8.24 13.72
C PRO A 50 -0.29 7.89 12.25
N SER A 51 -0.34 8.88 11.36
CA SER A 51 -0.15 8.66 9.92
C SER A 51 1.16 7.92 9.61
N PRO A 52 1.12 6.82 8.85
CA PRO A 52 2.31 6.09 8.42
C PRO A 52 3.22 6.93 7.52
N LEU A 53 2.68 7.91 6.79
CA LEU A 53 3.43 8.76 5.88
C LEU A 53 4.16 9.89 6.61
N SER A 54 3.49 10.60 7.51
CA SER A 54 4.09 11.74 8.22
C SER A 54 4.85 11.32 9.49
N SER A 55 4.55 10.18 10.07
CA SER A 55 5.14 9.72 11.33
C SER A 55 5.37 8.21 11.36
N PRO A 56 6.17 7.63 10.43
CA PRO A 56 6.31 6.18 10.28
C PRO A 56 6.81 5.48 11.55
N SER A 57 7.72 6.09 12.31
CA SER A 57 8.22 5.50 13.56
C SER A 57 7.14 5.45 14.64
N LYS A 58 6.34 6.52 14.79
CA LYS A 58 5.22 6.54 15.73
C LYS A 58 4.13 5.57 15.33
N PHE A 59 3.87 5.42 14.03
CA PHE A 59 2.95 4.42 13.51
C PHE A 59 3.38 3.01 13.91
N VAL A 60 4.64 2.64 13.70
CA VAL A 60 5.17 1.32 14.07
C VAL A 60 5.10 1.09 15.59
N SER A 61 5.55 2.05 16.41
CA SER A 61 5.44 1.93 17.87
C SER A 61 3.99 1.71 18.32
N SER A 62 3.07 2.44 17.71
CA SER A 62 1.64 2.34 17.99
C SER A 62 1.07 0.96 17.59
N LEU A 63 1.54 0.34 16.49
CA LEU A 63 1.20 -1.04 16.13
C LEU A 63 1.73 -2.06 17.14
N ILE A 64 2.96 -1.87 17.61
CA ILE A 64 3.57 -2.74 18.63
C ILE A 64 2.77 -2.69 19.94
N ASP A 65 2.37 -1.48 20.36
CA ASP A 65 1.50 -1.31 21.52
C ASP A 65 0.14 -1.99 21.34
N ALA A 66 -0.45 -1.89 20.15
CA ALA A 66 -1.71 -2.55 19.81
C ALA A 66 -1.60 -4.09 19.82
N ILE A 67 -0.46 -4.63 19.39
CA ILE A 67 -0.19 -6.08 19.47
C ILE A 67 -0.31 -6.57 20.91
N GLY A 68 0.38 -5.91 21.85
CA GLY A 68 0.32 -6.27 23.27
C GLY A 68 -1.08 -6.04 23.88
N ARG A 69 -1.66 -4.88 23.61
CA ARG A 69 -2.94 -4.44 24.18
C ARG A 69 -4.12 -5.31 23.77
N PHE A 70 -4.18 -5.73 22.51
CA PHE A 70 -5.32 -6.46 21.96
C PHE A 70 -5.03 -7.94 21.71
N GLY A 71 -3.82 -8.43 21.99
CA GLY A 71 -3.45 -9.83 21.70
C GLY A 71 -3.47 -10.13 20.20
N VAL A 72 -2.93 -9.20 19.39
CA VAL A 72 -2.88 -9.35 17.93
C VAL A 72 -1.89 -10.45 17.56
N THR A 73 -2.33 -11.38 16.73
CA THR A 73 -1.50 -12.48 16.19
C THR A 73 -1.25 -12.35 14.69
N ALA A 74 -1.99 -11.47 14.02
CA ALA A 74 -1.77 -11.17 12.60
C ALA A 74 -2.09 -9.72 12.28
N ILE A 75 -1.32 -9.10 11.37
CA ILE A 75 -1.54 -7.74 10.84
C ILE A 75 -1.79 -7.84 9.34
N MET A 76 -2.86 -7.21 8.87
CA MET A 76 -3.23 -7.07 7.46
C MET A 76 -3.24 -5.60 7.06
N PRO A 77 -2.16 -5.07 6.48
CA PRO A 77 -2.15 -3.74 5.89
C PRO A 77 -2.98 -3.72 4.61
N VAL A 78 -3.59 -2.57 4.30
CA VAL A 78 -4.53 -2.46 3.19
C VAL A 78 -4.08 -1.46 2.14
N THR A 79 -3.27 -0.46 2.51
CA THR A 79 -2.76 0.52 1.56
C THR A 79 -1.27 0.35 1.28
N ASP A 80 -0.81 0.93 0.18
CA ASP A 80 0.62 1.02 -0.15
C ASP A 80 1.44 1.63 1.00
N SER A 81 0.95 2.70 1.60
CA SER A 81 1.67 3.42 2.66
C SER A 81 1.90 2.55 3.90
N THR A 82 0.88 1.83 4.36
CA THR A 82 1.00 0.94 5.52
C THR A 82 1.83 -0.29 5.17
N THR A 83 1.64 -0.88 4.00
CA THR A 83 2.42 -2.04 3.53
C THR A 83 3.90 -1.72 3.43
N GLN A 84 4.24 -0.56 2.85
CA GLN A 84 5.63 -0.12 2.71
C GLN A 84 6.32 0.07 4.07
N VAL A 85 5.67 0.75 5.00
CA VAL A 85 6.24 0.98 6.34
C VAL A 85 6.42 -0.32 7.09
N LEU A 86 5.45 -1.26 7.02
CA LEU A 86 5.58 -2.56 7.65
C LEU A 86 6.69 -3.40 7.00
N ALA A 87 6.78 -3.42 5.67
CA ALA A 87 7.83 -4.17 4.96
C ALA A 87 9.22 -3.66 5.31
N ALA A 88 9.41 -2.33 5.35
CA ALA A 88 10.69 -1.70 5.66
C ALA A 88 11.14 -1.85 7.13
N ARG A 89 10.22 -2.23 8.02
CA ARG A 89 10.47 -2.31 9.47
C ARG A 89 9.97 -3.62 10.08
N ARG A 90 9.94 -4.66 9.28
CA ARG A 90 9.43 -5.98 9.67
C ARG A 90 10.18 -6.58 10.87
N ASP A 91 11.47 -6.30 11.00
CA ASP A 91 12.34 -6.72 12.08
C ASP A 91 11.95 -6.16 13.45
N GLN A 92 11.19 -5.06 13.51
CA GLN A 92 10.72 -4.45 14.75
C GLN A 92 9.48 -5.14 15.32
N PHE A 93 8.81 -6.00 14.54
CA PHE A 93 7.61 -6.71 14.99
C PHE A 93 7.97 -8.07 15.60
N PRO A 94 7.24 -8.52 16.64
CA PRO A 94 7.46 -9.84 17.23
C PRO A 94 7.35 -10.94 16.17
N ALA A 95 8.28 -11.89 16.16
CA ALA A 95 8.27 -13.01 15.22
C ALA A 95 7.00 -13.91 15.32
N THR A 96 6.30 -13.82 16.45
CA THR A 96 5.03 -14.55 16.68
C THR A 96 3.83 -13.89 15.99
N VAL A 97 3.99 -12.68 15.46
CA VAL A 97 2.92 -11.96 14.77
C VAL A 97 3.07 -12.15 13.27
N LEU A 98 2.08 -12.77 12.65
CA LEU A 98 2.02 -12.91 11.20
C LEU A 98 1.76 -11.54 10.57
N THR A 99 2.61 -11.13 9.65
CA THR A 99 2.38 -9.94 8.81
C THR A 99 2.05 -10.39 7.40
N ALA A 100 0.85 -10.05 6.90
CA ALA A 100 0.40 -10.40 5.56
C ALA A 100 1.00 -9.43 4.52
N ILE A 101 2.32 -9.44 4.41
CA ILE A 101 3.10 -8.57 3.51
C ILE A 101 4.18 -9.39 2.80
N PRO A 102 4.56 -9.01 1.57
CA PRO A 102 5.72 -9.58 0.89
C PRO A 102 7.04 -9.16 1.57
N SER A 103 8.17 -9.70 1.11
CA SER A 103 9.48 -9.15 1.45
C SER A 103 9.59 -7.70 0.95
N LEU A 104 10.46 -6.89 1.57
CA LEU A 104 10.70 -5.51 1.12
C LEU A 104 11.15 -5.48 -0.35
N GLU A 105 12.05 -6.37 -0.73
CA GLU A 105 12.55 -6.50 -2.10
C GLU A 105 11.43 -6.78 -3.10
N SER A 106 10.58 -7.76 -2.81
CA SER A 106 9.42 -8.07 -3.66
C SER A 106 8.43 -6.91 -3.72
N TYR A 107 8.18 -6.24 -2.59
CA TYR A 107 7.32 -5.07 -2.54
C TYR A 107 7.88 -3.93 -3.41
N GLU A 108 9.16 -3.60 -3.28
CA GLU A 108 9.82 -2.54 -4.05
C GLU A 108 9.82 -2.82 -5.56
N LEU A 109 9.96 -4.08 -5.95
CA LEU A 109 9.90 -4.50 -7.34
C LEU A 109 8.51 -4.30 -7.93
N VAL A 110 7.48 -4.84 -7.27
CA VAL A 110 6.11 -4.84 -7.81
C VAL A 110 5.40 -3.49 -7.65
N SER A 111 5.81 -2.65 -6.70
CA SER A 111 5.24 -1.31 -6.50
C SER A 111 5.77 -0.28 -7.51
N ASP A 112 6.91 -0.58 -8.17
CA ASP A 112 7.49 0.24 -9.22
C ASP A 112 7.08 -0.29 -10.60
N LYS A 113 6.19 0.45 -11.27
CA LYS A 113 5.62 0.05 -12.57
C LYS A 113 6.67 -0.09 -13.66
N TYR A 114 7.73 0.73 -13.62
CA TYR A 114 8.83 0.61 -14.57
C TYR A 114 9.55 -0.72 -14.39
N ARG A 115 9.98 -1.03 -13.16
CA ARG A 115 10.68 -2.27 -12.83
C ARG A 115 9.80 -3.50 -13.08
N LEU A 116 8.53 -3.44 -12.68
CA LEU A 116 7.57 -4.52 -12.89
C LEU A 116 7.35 -4.83 -14.38
N MET A 117 7.16 -3.78 -15.21
CA MET A 117 6.97 -3.98 -16.66
C MET A 117 8.23 -4.50 -17.34
N LYS A 118 9.41 -4.06 -16.91
CA LYS A 118 10.68 -4.59 -17.41
C LYS A 118 10.84 -6.07 -17.07
N LEU A 119 10.58 -6.45 -15.82
CA LEU A 119 10.60 -7.85 -15.42
C LEU A 119 9.58 -8.69 -16.20
N ALA A 120 8.37 -8.16 -16.42
CA ALA A 120 7.37 -8.85 -17.22
C ALA A 120 7.84 -9.12 -18.65
N GLN A 121 8.53 -8.15 -19.28
CA GLN A 121 9.15 -8.34 -20.61
C GLN A 121 10.23 -9.42 -20.59
N GLU A 122 11.12 -9.41 -19.59
CA GLU A 122 12.18 -10.41 -19.43
C GLU A 122 11.63 -11.84 -19.24
N LEU A 123 10.46 -11.95 -18.60
CA LEU A 123 9.75 -13.21 -18.38
C LEU A 123 8.77 -13.56 -19.50
N GLU A 124 8.77 -12.83 -20.61
CA GLU A 124 7.86 -13.01 -21.75
C GLU A 124 6.37 -12.94 -21.36
N VAL A 125 6.04 -12.25 -20.27
CA VAL A 125 4.66 -11.98 -19.87
C VAL A 125 4.11 -10.83 -20.72
N PRO A 126 2.96 -11.00 -21.41
CA PRO A 126 2.39 -9.95 -22.23
C PRO A 126 2.08 -8.69 -21.42
N ILE A 127 2.54 -7.55 -21.91
CA ILE A 127 2.24 -6.22 -21.35
C ILE A 127 1.60 -5.35 -22.43
N PRO A 128 0.85 -4.30 -22.05
CA PRO A 128 0.43 -3.28 -23.00
C PRO A 128 1.61 -2.64 -23.71
N GLU A 129 1.40 -2.15 -24.94
CA GLU A 129 2.40 -1.33 -25.62
C GLU A 129 2.83 -0.17 -24.70
N THR A 130 4.11 -0.11 -24.38
CA THR A 130 4.62 0.78 -23.34
C THR A 130 5.93 1.42 -23.76
N VAL A 131 5.97 2.75 -23.76
CA VAL A 131 7.19 3.55 -23.90
C VAL A 131 7.73 3.86 -22.51
N PHE A 132 8.98 3.49 -22.27
CA PHE A 132 9.64 3.70 -20.97
C PHE A 132 10.43 5.00 -20.98
N VAL A 133 10.28 5.79 -19.90
CA VAL A 133 10.95 7.07 -19.71
C VAL A 133 11.81 6.98 -18.44
N PRO A 134 13.06 6.48 -18.55
CA PRO A 134 13.88 6.17 -17.37
C PRO A 134 14.19 7.42 -16.52
N ASP A 135 14.51 8.54 -17.16
CA ASP A 135 15.02 9.76 -16.50
C ASP A 135 13.95 10.87 -16.39
N GLY A 136 12.70 10.55 -16.68
CA GLY A 136 11.59 11.52 -16.65
C GLY A 136 11.59 12.50 -17.84
N ASP A 137 12.52 12.37 -18.78
CA ASP A 137 12.55 13.20 -19.99
C ASP A 137 11.58 12.67 -21.04
N LEU A 138 10.33 13.14 -20.95
CA LEU A 138 9.28 12.79 -21.91
C LEU A 138 9.63 13.23 -23.33
N ALA A 139 10.33 14.34 -23.51
CA ALA A 139 10.64 14.88 -24.83
C ALA A 139 11.50 13.90 -25.63
N SER A 140 12.45 13.23 -24.99
CA SER A 140 13.35 12.26 -25.64
C SER A 140 12.65 11.06 -26.25
N VAL A 141 11.45 10.71 -25.78
CA VAL A 141 10.69 9.51 -26.17
C VAL A 141 9.40 9.80 -26.94
N LEU A 142 9.02 11.06 -27.12
CA LEU A 142 7.78 11.43 -27.81
C LEU A 142 7.67 10.85 -29.21
N HIS A 143 8.78 10.71 -29.93
CA HIS A 143 8.83 10.11 -31.26
C HIS A 143 8.41 8.64 -31.29
N GLN A 144 8.40 7.94 -30.16
CA GLN A 144 7.96 6.54 -30.02
C GLN A 144 6.45 6.42 -29.81
N VAL A 145 5.77 7.53 -29.53
CA VAL A 145 4.31 7.54 -29.35
C VAL A 145 3.65 7.66 -30.71
N THR A 146 3.11 6.54 -31.21
CA THR A 146 2.55 6.44 -32.56
C THR A 146 1.04 6.62 -32.63
N SER A 147 0.36 6.53 -31.49
CA SER A 147 -1.11 6.62 -31.42
C SER A 147 -1.60 7.25 -30.11
N PHE A 148 -2.79 7.81 -30.14
CA PHE A 148 -3.50 8.42 -29.02
C PHE A 148 -4.89 7.78 -28.86
N PRO A 149 -5.51 7.79 -27.67
CA PRO A 149 -5.01 8.36 -26.41
C PRO A 149 -3.91 7.52 -25.75
N VAL A 150 -3.02 8.16 -25.02
CA VAL A 150 -2.02 7.47 -24.18
C VAL A 150 -2.24 7.77 -22.71
N VAL A 151 -1.72 6.88 -21.85
CA VAL A 151 -1.77 7.03 -20.40
C VAL A 151 -0.35 7.19 -19.87
N VAL A 152 -0.04 8.36 -19.32
CA VAL A 152 1.23 8.64 -18.67
C VAL A 152 1.12 8.27 -17.19
N LYS A 153 1.98 7.38 -16.73
CA LYS A 153 1.99 6.88 -15.35
C LYS A 153 3.37 7.06 -14.75
N PRO A 154 3.50 7.64 -13.56
CA PRO A 154 4.75 7.59 -12.81
C PRO A 154 5.08 6.15 -12.40
N GLY A 155 6.36 5.84 -12.29
CA GLY A 155 6.83 4.52 -11.88
C GLY A 155 6.25 4.11 -10.53
N ARG A 156 6.23 5.02 -9.56
CA ARG A 156 5.67 4.77 -8.22
C ARG A 156 4.48 5.66 -7.93
N SER A 157 3.50 5.12 -7.19
CA SER A 157 2.31 5.88 -6.73
C SER A 157 2.62 6.78 -5.53
N LEU A 158 3.67 6.46 -4.78
CA LEU A 158 4.19 7.22 -3.65
C LEU A 158 5.66 7.54 -3.90
N LEU A 159 6.02 8.80 -3.78
CA LEU A 159 7.40 9.29 -3.87
C LEU A 159 7.75 10.10 -2.63
N MET A 160 9.01 10.01 -2.20
CA MET A 160 9.55 10.92 -1.19
C MET A 160 9.92 12.23 -1.90
N VAL A 161 9.26 13.33 -1.54
CA VAL A 161 9.48 14.66 -2.09
C VAL A 161 9.69 15.62 -0.92
N ASP A 162 10.79 16.34 -0.89
CA ASP A 162 11.11 17.36 0.12
C ASP A 162 10.91 16.90 1.57
N GLY A 163 11.31 15.66 1.86
CA GLY A 163 11.20 15.07 3.20
C GLY A 163 9.80 14.58 3.60
N GLY A 164 8.84 14.61 2.68
CA GLY A 164 7.49 14.08 2.86
C GLY A 164 7.09 13.09 1.75
N TRP A 165 6.05 12.30 2.00
CA TRP A 165 5.48 11.42 1.00
C TRP A 165 4.45 12.15 0.14
N GLY A 166 4.69 12.23 -1.18
CA GLY A 166 3.75 12.74 -2.18
C GLY A 166 3.06 11.61 -2.93
N LYS A 167 1.77 11.78 -3.22
CA LYS A 167 1.06 10.93 -4.17
C LYS A 167 1.27 11.43 -5.57
N THR A 168 1.55 10.54 -6.50
CA THR A 168 1.64 10.82 -7.93
C THR A 168 0.30 10.59 -8.61
N SER A 169 0.09 11.23 -9.76
CA SER A 169 -1.14 11.11 -10.55
C SER A 169 -0.89 10.43 -11.89
N VAL A 170 -1.95 9.85 -12.43
CA VAL A 170 -2.01 9.29 -13.78
C VAL A 170 -2.64 10.33 -14.70
N HIS A 171 -2.08 10.54 -15.87
CA HIS A 171 -2.57 11.49 -16.85
C HIS A 171 -3.02 10.80 -18.13
N PHE A 172 -4.19 11.18 -18.64
CA PHE A 172 -4.68 10.75 -19.95
C PHE A 172 -4.40 11.86 -20.94
N VAL A 173 -3.73 11.53 -22.03
CA VAL A 173 -3.33 12.48 -23.08
C VAL A 173 -3.97 12.05 -24.39
N SER A 174 -4.76 12.92 -24.99
CA SER A 174 -5.52 12.64 -26.22
C SER A 174 -4.85 13.11 -27.50
N SER A 175 -3.85 13.98 -27.40
CA SER A 175 -3.05 14.50 -28.52
C SER A 175 -1.75 15.09 -27.99
N VAL A 176 -0.79 15.33 -28.87
CA VAL A 176 0.43 16.13 -28.56
C VAL A 176 0.09 17.58 -28.37
#